data_3b79df5e362a1df87178b3e840ed0fe7
#
_entry.id   3b79df5e362a1df87178b3e840ed0fe7
#
_cell.length_a   1.000
_cell.length_b   1.000
_cell.length_c   1.000
_cell.angle_alpha   90.00
_cell.angle_beta   90.00
_cell.angle_gamma   90.00
#
_symmetry.space_group_name_H-M   'P 1'
#
loop_
_entity.id
_entity.type
_entity.pdbx_description
1 polymer ?
#
loop_
_entity_poly.entity_id
_entity_poly.type
_entity_poly.pdbx_seq_one_letter_code
_entity_poly.pdbx_strand_id
1 'polypeptide(L)'
;MQMAKKLVYVTDTGYVSNEVKTYLENADYYIFESNHDIEMLMNTNRPMFLKQRILGDSGHLNNLDASSNLASLINSKTKEIVLAHISEEANDPSIALKCIHDHFLKRIFHIVV
;
A
#
# COMPACT_ATOMS: atom_id res chain seq x y z
N MET A 1 -19.91 -17.91 -20.44
CA MET A 1 -20.08 -16.65 -19.73
C MET A 1 -18.74 -16.10 -19.28
N GLN A 2 -18.47 -14.87 -19.58
CA GLN A 2 -17.22 -14.22 -19.21
C GLN A 2 -17.40 -13.47 -17.90
N MET A 3 -16.52 -13.74 -16.93
CA MET A 3 -16.54 -13.08 -15.64
C MET A 3 -15.72 -11.80 -15.71
N ALA A 4 -16.28 -10.71 -15.24
CA ALA A 4 -15.54 -9.44 -15.16
C ALA A 4 -14.43 -9.53 -14.12
N LYS A 5 -13.30 -8.89 -14.41
CA LYS A 5 -12.18 -8.73 -13.47
C LYS A 5 -12.28 -7.37 -12.79
N LYS A 6 -11.79 -7.30 -11.56
CA LYS A 6 -11.78 -6.06 -10.79
C LYS A 6 -10.33 -5.65 -10.53
N LEU A 7 -9.99 -4.43 -10.94
CA LEU A 7 -8.70 -3.79 -10.67
C LEU A 7 -8.93 -2.59 -9.75
N VAL A 8 -8.16 -2.51 -8.69
CA VAL A 8 -8.18 -1.39 -7.76
C VAL A 8 -6.86 -0.64 -7.85
N TYR A 9 -6.92 0.67 -7.96
CA TYR A 9 -5.76 1.55 -8.03
C TYR A 9 -5.88 2.62 -6.95
N VAL A 10 -4.98 2.62 -5.98
CA VAL A 10 -4.97 3.59 -4.86
C VAL A 10 -3.61 4.24 -4.73
N THR A 11 -3.54 5.54 -4.97
CA THR A 11 -2.34 6.35 -4.78
C THR A 11 -2.73 7.74 -4.26
N ASP A 12 -1.73 8.47 -3.74
CA ASP A 12 -1.86 9.87 -3.31
C ASP A 12 -2.90 10.07 -2.22
N THR A 13 -2.95 9.13 -1.29
CA THR A 13 -3.76 9.27 -0.08
C THR A 13 -2.97 8.75 1.11
N GLY A 14 -3.12 9.39 2.26
CA GLY A 14 -2.50 8.93 3.51
C GLY A 14 -3.43 8.09 4.36
N TYR A 15 -4.65 7.84 3.89
CA TYR A 15 -5.67 7.17 4.68
C TYR A 15 -6.71 6.50 3.79
N VAL A 16 -7.15 5.32 4.17
CA VAL A 16 -8.22 4.60 3.49
C VAL A 16 -9.33 4.36 4.52
N SER A 17 -10.46 5.05 4.36
CA SER A 17 -11.59 4.96 5.28
C SER A 17 -12.28 3.59 5.17
N ASN A 18 -12.96 3.18 6.25
CA ASN A 18 -13.74 1.95 6.24
C ASN A 18 -14.84 1.99 5.16
N GLU A 19 -15.42 3.17 4.95
CA GLU A 19 -16.44 3.37 3.93
C GLU A 19 -15.90 3.11 2.53
N VAL A 20 -14.73 3.66 2.21
CA VAL A 20 -14.07 3.45 0.92
C VAL A 20 -13.65 1.99 0.75
N LYS A 21 -13.20 1.33 1.82
CA LYS A 21 -12.77 -0.07 1.76
C LYS A 21 -13.86 -1.01 1.22
N THR A 22 -15.13 -0.72 1.47
CA THR A 22 -16.22 -1.55 0.95
C THR A 22 -16.25 -1.60 -0.57
N TYR A 23 -15.76 -0.55 -1.23
CA TYR A 23 -15.65 -0.51 -2.69
C TYR A 23 -14.39 -1.15 -3.21
N LEU A 24 -13.35 -1.25 -2.38
CA LEU A 24 -12.02 -1.73 -2.78
C LEU A 24 -11.80 -3.21 -2.52
N GLU A 25 -12.61 -3.82 -1.68
CA GLU A 25 -12.40 -5.20 -1.26
C GLU A 25 -12.67 -6.21 -2.38
N ASN A 26 -12.06 -7.37 -2.26
CA ASN A 26 -12.30 -8.53 -3.12
C ASN A 26 -11.96 -8.31 -4.59
N ALA A 27 -10.91 -7.53 -4.87
CA ALA A 27 -10.45 -7.33 -6.23
C ALA A 27 -9.52 -8.47 -6.69
N ASP A 28 -9.41 -8.64 -7.99
CA ASP A 28 -8.48 -9.57 -8.61
C ASP A 28 -7.05 -8.99 -8.62
N TYR A 29 -6.94 -7.68 -8.81
CA TYR A 29 -5.67 -6.99 -8.91
C TYR A 29 -5.69 -5.70 -8.11
N TYR A 30 -4.58 -5.41 -7.44
CA TYR A 30 -4.38 -4.15 -6.72
C TYR A 30 -3.10 -3.47 -7.19
N ILE A 31 -3.21 -2.19 -7.51
CA ILE A 31 -2.08 -1.28 -7.60
C ILE A 31 -2.24 -0.33 -6.42
N PHE A 32 -1.35 -0.44 -5.44
CA PHE A 32 -1.57 0.19 -4.15
C PHE A 32 -0.31 0.91 -3.70
N GLU A 33 -0.45 2.16 -3.27
CA GLU A 33 0.69 2.94 -2.82
C GLU A 33 1.31 2.33 -1.56
N SER A 34 2.64 2.26 -1.55
CA SER A 34 3.45 1.92 -0.39
C SER A 34 4.64 2.88 -0.41
N ASN A 35 4.38 4.14 -0.03
CA ASN A 35 5.27 5.25 -0.35
C ASN A 35 6.54 5.28 0.47
N HIS A 36 6.44 5.11 1.77
CA HIS A 36 7.59 5.32 2.64
C HIS A 36 7.58 4.40 3.85
N ASP A 37 8.78 4.16 4.36
CA ASP A 37 9.00 3.65 5.70
C ASP A 37 9.02 4.84 6.66
N ILE A 38 8.26 4.78 7.73
CA ILE A 38 8.09 5.93 8.65
C ILE A 38 9.43 6.35 9.23
N GLU A 39 10.25 5.39 9.68
CA GLU A 39 11.55 5.70 10.27
C GLU A 39 12.50 6.33 9.25
N MET A 40 12.53 5.80 8.02
CA MET A 40 13.34 6.39 6.96
C MET A 40 12.90 7.81 6.65
N LEU A 41 11.59 8.06 6.59
CA LEU A 41 11.07 9.41 6.35
C LEU A 41 11.50 10.37 7.43
N MET A 42 11.41 9.98 8.69
CA MET A 42 11.80 10.82 9.82
C MET A 42 13.29 11.12 9.84
N ASN A 43 14.12 10.24 9.27
CA ASN A 43 15.56 10.42 9.19
C ASN A 43 16.04 11.17 7.95
N THR A 44 15.14 11.58 7.06
CA THR A 44 15.51 12.42 5.91
C THR A 44 15.83 13.84 6.38
N ASN A 45 16.50 14.60 5.50
CA ASN A 45 16.80 16.01 5.74
C ASN A 45 15.64 16.95 5.44
N ARG A 46 14.47 16.42 5.08
CA ARG A 46 13.30 17.24 4.79
C ARG A 46 12.82 18.00 6.01
N PRO A 47 12.27 19.22 5.84
CA PRO A 47 11.70 19.97 6.97
C PRO A 47 10.55 19.21 7.63
N MET A 48 10.37 19.43 8.93
CA MET A 48 9.35 18.73 9.70
C MET A 48 7.95 18.97 9.14
N PHE A 49 7.63 20.18 8.69
CA PHE A 49 6.30 20.47 8.15
C PHE A 49 5.99 19.62 6.92
N LEU A 50 7.01 19.32 6.10
CA LEU A 50 6.84 18.47 4.93
C LEU A 50 6.64 17.01 5.33
N LYS A 51 7.39 16.54 6.33
CA LYS A 51 7.22 15.18 6.87
C LYS A 51 5.81 15.00 7.43
N GLN A 52 5.32 15.98 8.17
CA GLN A 52 3.96 15.94 8.72
C GLN A 52 2.89 15.92 7.63
N ARG A 53 3.11 16.67 6.54
CA ARG A 53 2.20 16.66 5.40
C ARG A 53 2.16 15.27 4.73
N ILE A 54 3.32 14.64 4.56
CA ILE A 54 3.41 13.31 3.97
C ILE A 54 2.69 12.28 4.83
N LEU A 55 2.85 12.37 6.15
CA LEU A 55 2.22 11.44 7.10
C LEU A 55 0.72 11.67 7.28
N GLY A 56 0.20 12.83 6.88
CA GLY A 56 -1.20 13.19 7.06
C GLY A 56 -2.15 12.44 6.12
N ASP A 57 -3.45 12.59 6.37
CA ASP A 57 -4.50 11.88 5.63
C ASP A 57 -4.53 12.23 4.14
N SER A 58 -4.09 13.43 3.79
CA SER A 58 -4.00 13.88 2.39
C SER A 58 -2.61 13.68 1.80
N GLY A 59 -1.73 12.99 2.50
CA GLY A 59 -0.37 12.72 2.07
C GLY A 59 -0.22 11.42 1.30
N HIS A 60 0.53 10.49 1.89
CA HIS A 60 0.86 9.22 1.25
C HIS A 60 0.79 8.08 2.26
N LEU A 61 0.38 6.89 1.82
CA LEU A 61 0.37 5.69 2.65
C LEU A 61 1.80 5.23 2.92
N ASN A 62 2.13 4.99 4.19
CA ASN A 62 3.37 4.33 4.55
C ASN A 62 3.25 2.81 4.33
N ASN A 63 4.39 2.11 4.39
CA ASN A 63 4.44 0.67 4.13
C ASN A 63 3.52 -0.13 5.08
N LEU A 64 3.49 0.25 6.35
CA LEU A 64 2.70 -0.46 7.35
C LEU A 64 1.21 -0.31 7.09
N ASP A 65 0.75 0.91 6.84
CA ASP A 65 -0.66 1.18 6.55
C ASP A 65 -1.09 0.54 5.22
N ALA A 66 -0.23 0.61 4.20
CA ALA A 66 -0.50 -0.06 2.92
C ALA A 66 -0.68 -1.56 3.11
N SER A 67 0.22 -2.20 3.85
CA SER A 67 0.18 -3.64 4.11
C SER A 67 -1.04 -4.03 4.92
N SER A 68 -1.36 -3.26 5.95
CA SER A 68 -2.52 -3.50 6.82
C SER A 68 -3.83 -3.36 6.04
N ASN A 69 -3.95 -2.32 5.22
CA ASN A 69 -5.13 -2.12 4.38
C ASN A 69 -5.30 -3.25 3.37
N LEU A 70 -4.23 -3.59 2.65
CA LEU A 70 -4.26 -4.69 1.68
C LEU A 70 -4.66 -6.01 2.32
N ALA A 71 -4.12 -6.31 3.51
CA ALA A 71 -4.45 -7.54 4.23
C ALA A 71 -5.95 -7.63 4.51
N SER A 72 -6.62 -6.51 4.75
CA SER A 72 -8.05 -6.48 5.00
C SER A 72 -8.90 -6.54 3.72
N LEU A 73 -8.32 -6.19 2.57
CA LEU A 73 -9.06 -6.07 1.30
C LEU A 73 -9.03 -7.34 0.45
N ILE A 74 -7.94 -8.10 0.50
CA ILE A 74 -7.72 -9.25 -0.39
C ILE A 74 -8.58 -10.45 0.01
N ASN A 75 -8.81 -11.34 -0.96
CA ASN A 75 -9.46 -12.61 -0.73
C ASN A 75 -8.82 -13.70 -1.60
N SER A 76 -9.43 -14.89 -1.64
CA SER A 76 -8.87 -16.04 -2.35
C SER A 76 -8.75 -15.84 -3.86
N LYS A 77 -9.50 -14.90 -4.44
CA LYS A 77 -9.43 -14.65 -5.89
C LYS A 77 -8.40 -13.57 -6.27
N THR A 78 -7.83 -12.86 -5.29
CA THR A 78 -6.79 -11.87 -5.55
C THR A 78 -5.57 -12.55 -6.14
N LYS A 79 -5.12 -12.09 -7.30
CA LYS A 79 -4.04 -12.73 -8.06
C LYS A 79 -2.72 -12.00 -7.95
N GLU A 80 -2.76 -10.68 -7.95
CA GLU A 80 -1.54 -9.88 -8.00
C GLU A 80 -1.72 -8.57 -7.27
N ILE A 81 -0.65 -8.15 -6.59
CA ILE A 81 -0.55 -6.85 -5.94
C ILE A 81 0.69 -6.17 -6.47
N VAL A 82 0.54 -4.94 -6.95
CA VAL A 82 1.66 -4.09 -7.34
C VAL A 82 1.78 -2.98 -6.31
N LEU A 83 2.95 -2.89 -5.66
CA LEU A 83 3.26 -1.80 -4.76
C LEU A 83 3.79 -0.64 -5.58
N ALA A 84 3.15 0.51 -5.48
CA ALA A 84 3.41 1.64 -6.34
C ALA A 84 3.84 2.88 -5.55
N HIS A 85 4.35 3.88 -6.28
CA HIS A 85 4.69 5.19 -5.76
C HIS A 85 5.67 5.10 -4.58
N ILE A 86 6.72 4.28 -4.75
CA ILE A 86 7.73 4.04 -3.72
C ILE A 86 8.72 5.20 -3.71
N SER A 87 8.87 5.86 -2.55
CA SER A 87 9.80 6.97 -2.41
C SER A 87 11.26 6.50 -2.58
N GLU A 88 12.02 7.18 -3.42
CA GLU A 88 13.44 6.85 -3.58
C GLU A 88 14.25 7.20 -2.34
N GLU A 89 13.86 8.24 -1.63
CA GLU A 89 14.60 8.77 -0.48
C GLU A 89 14.17 8.14 0.84
N ALA A 90 12.87 7.86 0.98
CA ALA A 90 12.28 7.45 2.25
C ALA A 90 11.78 6.01 2.24
N ASN A 91 12.19 5.21 1.26
CA ASN A 91 11.79 3.81 1.17
C ASN A 91 12.83 2.99 0.40
N ASP A 92 12.59 1.70 0.36
CA ASP A 92 13.34 0.75 -0.45
C ASP A 92 12.38 -0.37 -0.86
N PRO A 93 12.40 -0.81 -2.12
CA PRO A 93 11.51 -1.88 -2.56
C PRO A 93 11.56 -3.14 -1.69
N SER A 94 12.76 -3.51 -1.20
CA SER A 94 12.91 -4.69 -0.34
C SER A 94 12.21 -4.50 1.01
N ILE A 95 12.22 -3.29 1.56
CA ILE A 95 11.56 -2.98 2.83
C ILE A 95 10.04 -3.02 2.64
N ALA A 96 9.53 -2.44 1.55
CA ALA A 96 8.12 -2.47 1.23
C ALA A 96 7.62 -3.90 1.04
N LEU A 97 8.35 -4.71 0.28
CA LEU A 97 8.02 -6.12 0.07
C LEU A 97 8.02 -6.91 1.37
N LYS A 98 9.04 -6.72 2.19
CA LYS A 98 9.11 -7.42 3.48
C LYS A 98 7.92 -7.08 4.36
N CYS A 99 7.55 -5.81 4.40
CA CYS A 99 6.42 -5.36 5.20
C CYS A 99 5.12 -6.05 4.79
N ILE A 100 4.85 -6.12 3.48
CA ILE A 100 3.62 -6.76 3.02
C ILE A 100 3.66 -8.27 3.21
N HIS A 101 4.80 -8.91 2.99
CA HIS A 101 4.94 -10.34 3.24
C HIS A 101 4.72 -10.68 4.71
N ASP A 102 5.18 -9.85 5.63
CA ASP A 102 4.97 -10.06 7.07
C ASP A 102 3.48 -10.03 7.43
N HIS A 103 2.66 -9.33 6.64
CA HIS A 103 1.21 -9.26 6.85
C HIS A 103 0.45 -10.42 6.20
N PHE A 104 1.08 -11.15 5.27
CA PHE A 104 0.44 -12.23 4.52
C PHE A 104 1.08 -13.58 4.82
N LEU A 105 1.29 -13.89 6.09
CA LEU A 105 2.05 -15.05 6.55
C LEU A 105 1.61 -16.40 5.96
N LYS A 106 0.36 -16.53 5.57
CA LYS A 106 -0.19 -17.81 5.10
C LYS A 106 -0.70 -17.77 3.67
N ARG A 107 -0.45 -16.67 2.96
CA ARG A 107 -0.92 -16.52 1.59
C ARG A 107 0.25 -16.31 0.65
N ILE A 108 0.19 -17.03 -0.45
CA ILE A 108 1.19 -16.88 -1.52
C ILE A 108 0.44 -16.37 -2.75
N PHE A 109 0.81 -15.18 -3.21
CA PHE A 109 0.41 -14.66 -4.49
C PHE A 109 1.50 -13.70 -4.99
N HIS A 110 1.37 -13.33 -6.25
CA HIS A 110 2.39 -12.54 -6.91
C HIS A 110 2.36 -11.09 -6.43
N ILE A 111 3.49 -10.59 -5.94
CA ILE A 111 3.66 -9.21 -5.50
C ILE A 111 4.78 -8.59 -6.33
N VAL A 112 4.51 -7.44 -6.93
CA VAL A 112 5.45 -6.71 -7.78
C VAL A 112 5.66 -5.32 -7.22
N VAL A 113 6.89 -4.82 -7.32
CA VAL A 113 7.25 -3.47 -6.88
C VAL A 113 7.60 -2.60 -8.05
#